data_1b95f965da913392b4617a0ff3767bd5
#
_entry.id   1b95f965da913392b4617a0ff3767bd5
#
_cell.length_a   1.000
_cell.length_b   1.000
_cell.length_c   1.000
_cell.angle_alpha   90.00
_cell.angle_beta   90.00
_cell.angle_gamma   90.00
#
_symmetry.space_group_name_H-M   'P 1'
#
loop_
_entity.id
_entity.type
_entity.pdbx_description
1 polymer ?
#
loop_
_entity_poly.entity_id
_entity_poly.type
_entity_poly.pdbx_seq_one_letter_code
_entity_poly.pdbx_strand_id
1 'polypeptide(L)'
;MSHVKNVAIVGATGTIGSYIVAELLKAGKHQITAVTRQDSNAIIPNGVNVVKVDYTNHSSLVAALRGQDVLVITMSVKAPKESQIQLIDAAADAGVRWILPNEWGLDKANEPFADAALLGPPSRAVRNHIEERGVSDWVGVVCGFWYDFSLGGSPARYGFDFNDRSVLFFDNGTQPINTTTFPQVGRAVARLLDLPTTKGKEGMASLADFRNNYLYISSFCVSQKDMLESVLRVTDTRMDDWAVRHEDSAELYAQGLRMMKEGNMVGFIQAMYVRTFFPNDDGNFGKTRGLHNELLGLPVEDIDEFTRLAITRKDDKY
;
A
#
# COMPACT_ATOMS: atom_id res chain seq x y z
N MET A 1 -4.41 26.51 13.48
CA MET A 1 -3.54 25.31 13.34
C MET A 1 -3.00 25.32 11.92
N SER A 2 -1.74 24.94 11.72
CA SER A 2 -1.16 24.79 10.38
C SER A 2 -1.62 23.45 9.76
N HIS A 3 -1.79 23.46 8.45
CA HIS A 3 -2.15 22.27 7.65
C HIS A 3 -1.17 22.13 6.50
N VAL A 4 -1.05 20.91 5.98
CA VAL A 4 -0.31 20.64 4.75
C VAL A 4 -0.93 21.45 3.62
N LYS A 5 -0.10 22.16 2.86
CA LYS A 5 -0.53 22.94 1.68
C LYS A 5 0.03 22.35 0.39
N ASN A 6 1.32 22.03 0.38
CA ASN A 6 2.06 21.61 -0.81
C ASN A 6 2.44 20.15 -0.69
N VAL A 7 1.99 19.32 -1.63
CA VAL A 7 2.20 17.88 -1.65
C VAL A 7 2.93 17.48 -2.92
N ALA A 8 4.18 17.05 -2.79
CA ALA A 8 4.92 16.41 -3.87
C ALA A 8 4.60 14.91 -3.92
N ILE A 9 4.30 14.39 -5.12
CA ILE A 9 4.02 12.96 -5.33
C ILE A 9 4.94 12.42 -6.41
N VAL A 10 5.70 11.39 -6.07
CA VAL A 10 6.45 10.56 -7.02
C VAL A 10 5.60 9.35 -7.38
N GLY A 11 5.41 9.09 -8.68
CA GLY A 11 4.54 8.01 -9.15
C GLY A 11 3.05 8.40 -9.22
N ALA A 12 2.73 9.67 -9.43
CA ALA A 12 1.38 10.24 -9.45
C ALA A 12 0.39 9.54 -10.41
N THR A 13 0.86 8.86 -11.45
CA THR A 13 0.04 8.10 -12.41
C THR A 13 0.14 6.59 -12.22
N GLY A 14 0.88 6.15 -11.21
CA GLY A 14 0.97 4.74 -10.83
C GLY A 14 -0.29 4.24 -10.15
N THR A 15 -0.33 2.92 -9.88
CA THR A 15 -1.51 2.25 -9.32
C THR A 15 -2.04 2.93 -8.05
N ILE A 16 -1.19 3.16 -7.05
CA ILE A 16 -1.61 3.85 -5.81
C ILE A 16 -1.61 5.37 -5.99
N GLY A 17 -0.59 5.92 -6.65
CA GLY A 17 -0.45 7.37 -6.80
C GLY A 17 -1.65 8.03 -7.49
N SER A 18 -2.26 7.36 -8.48
CA SER A 18 -3.42 7.90 -9.19
C SER A 18 -4.66 8.07 -8.28
N TYR A 19 -4.90 7.11 -7.38
CA TYR A 19 -6.00 7.22 -6.40
C TYR A 19 -5.73 8.29 -5.34
N ILE A 20 -4.47 8.41 -4.89
CA ILE A 20 -4.08 9.49 -3.96
C ILE A 20 -4.29 10.85 -4.62
N VAL A 21 -3.81 11.04 -5.85
CA VAL A 21 -3.99 12.28 -6.62
C VAL A 21 -5.47 12.60 -6.80
N ALA A 22 -6.28 11.61 -7.18
CA ALA A 22 -7.72 11.82 -7.39
C ALA A 22 -8.43 12.30 -6.12
N GLU A 23 -8.15 11.70 -4.97
CA GLU A 23 -8.78 12.10 -3.71
C GLU A 23 -8.25 13.45 -3.18
N LEU A 24 -6.96 13.76 -3.37
CA LEU A 24 -6.41 15.09 -3.05
C LEU A 24 -7.02 16.20 -3.93
N LEU A 25 -7.20 15.95 -5.23
CA LEU A 25 -7.88 16.88 -6.14
C LEU A 25 -9.34 17.10 -5.73
N LYS A 26 -10.05 16.02 -5.38
CA LYS A 26 -11.43 16.06 -4.90
C LYS A 26 -11.56 16.84 -3.59
N ALA A 27 -10.60 16.73 -2.69
CA ALA A 27 -10.57 17.49 -1.44
C ALA A 27 -10.35 18.99 -1.70
N GLY A 28 -9.60 19.38 -2.74
CA GLY A 28 -9.39 20.76 -3.16
C GLY A 28 -8.62 21.63 -2.16
N LYS A 29 -7.87 21.03 -1.23
CA LYS A 29 -7.20 21.73 -0.13
C LYS A 29 -5.69 21.86 -0.33
N HIS A 30 -5.11 21.10 -1.24
CA HIS A 30 -3.67 21.00 -1.43
C HIS A 30 -3.24 21.42 -2.82
N GLN A 31 -2.05 22.00 -2.92
CA GLN A 31 -1.34 22.16 -4.18
C GLN A 31 -0.52 20.88 -4.43
N ILE A 32 -0.87 20.18 -5.49
CA ILE A 32 -0.26 18.87 -5.80
C ILE A 32 0.80 19.09 -6.88
N THR A 33 1.98 18.53 -6.65
CA THR A 33 3.09 18.55 -7.59
C THR A 33 3.51 17.12 -7.92
N ALA A 34 3.29 16.68 -9.14
CA ALA A 34 3.82 15.41 -9.64
C ALA A 34 5.29 15.57 -10.00
N VAL A 35 6.15 14.88 -9.27
CA VAL A 35 7.59 14.80 -9.57
C VAL A 35 7.80 13.59 -10.48
N THR A 36 8.19 13.84 -11.72
CA THR A 36 8.29 12.83 -12.78
C THR A 36 9.70 12.79 -13.37
N ARG A 37 10.06 11.65 -13.95
CA ARG A 37 11.32 11.56 -14.71
C ARG A 37 11.30 12.49 -15.92
N GLN A 38 12.45 12.95 -16.33
CA GLN A 38 12.60 13.87 -17.46
C GLN A 38 12.06 13.29 -18.77
N ASP A 39 12.20 11.98 -18.96
CA ASP A 39 11.73 11.21 -20.12
C ASP A 39 10.27 10.73 -20.00
N SER A 40 9.57 11.08 -18.92
CA SER A 40 8.20 10.63 -18.70
C SER A 40 7.22 11.25 -19.69
N ASN A 41 6.40 10.40 -20.32
CA ASN A 41 5.26 10.78 -21.16
C ASN A 41 3.92 10.53 -20.45
N ALA A 42 3.93 10.38 -19.12
CA ALA A 42 2.71 10.14 -18.35
C ALA A 42 1.75 11.34 -18.46
N ILE A 43 0.49 11.04 -18.69
CA ILE A 43 -0.57 12.05 -18.72
C ILE A 43 -0.98 12.37 -17.29
N ILE A 44 -0.64 13.56 -16.84
CA ILE A 44 -0.97 14.02 -15.48
C ILE A 44 -2.34 14.70 -15.49
N PRO A 45 -3.21 14.44 -14.52
CA PRO A 45 -4.52 15.08 -14.42
C PRO A 45 -4.44 16.61 -14.31
N ASN A 46 -5.46 17.30 -14.84
CA ASN A 46 -5.60 18.74 -14.66
C ASN A 46 -5.67 19.09 -13.17
N GLY A 47 -5.07 20.23 -12.80
CA GLY A 47 -5.00 20.69 -11.41
C GLY A 47 -3.77 20.18 -10.65
N VAL A 48 -2.92 19.38 -11.28
CA VAL A 48 -1.64 18.93 -10.73
C VAL A 48 -0.49 19.64 -11.45
N ASN A 49 0.40 20.26 -10.70
CA ASN A 49 1.65 20.80 -11.22
C ASN A 49 2.59 19.67 -11.62
N VAL A 50 3.37 19.85 -12.68
CA VAL A 50 4.34 18.84 -13.15
C VAL A 50 5.73 19.41 -13.07
N VAL A 51 6.62 18.69 -12.35
CA VAL A 51 8.04 19.00 -12.32
C VAL A 51 8.82 17.78 -12.83
N LYS A 52 9.52 17.97 -13.93
CA LYS A 52 10.41 16.94 -14.51
C LYS A 52 11.78 17.02 -13.88
N VAL A 53 12.31 15.90 -13.43
CA VAL A 53 13.60 15.79 -12.72
C VAL A 53 14.49 14.75 -13.35
N ASP A 54 15.78 14.96 -13.20
CA ASP A 54 16.81 13.97 -13.40
C ASP A 54 17.16 13.34 -12.04
N TYR A 55 16.86 12.07 -11.83
CA TYR A 55 17.13 11.36 -10.58
C TYR A 55 18.63 11.21 -10.29
N THR A 56 19.49 11.32 -11.30
CA THR A 56 20.94 11.29 -11.11
C THR A 56 21.52 12.64 -10.68
N ASN A 57 20.70 13.70 -10.74
CA ASN A 57 21.08 15.05 -10.37
C ASN A 57 20.39 15.48 -9.08
N HIS A 58 21.13 15.39 -7.97
CA HIS A 58 20.63 15.76 -6.64
C HIS A 58 20.05 17.18 -6.58
N SER A 59 20.72 18.16 -7.20
CA SER A 59 20.24 19.56 -7.22
C SER A 59 18.90 19.70 -7.94
N SER A 60 18.63 18.88 -8.98
CA SER A 60 17.34 18.83 -9.67
C SER A 60 16.22 18.35 -8.73
N LEU A 61 16.50 17.32 -7.95
CA LEU A 61 15.55 16.78 -6.95
C LEU A 61 15.27 17.79 -5.84
N VAL A 62 16.33 18.41 -5.28
CA VAL A 62 16.17 19.45 -4.24
C VAL A 62 15.37 20.63 -4.75
N ALA A 63 15.61 21.11 -5.96
CA ALA A 63 14.86 22.21 -6.55
C ALA A 63 13.37 21.87 -6.71
N ALA A 64 13.05 20.65 -7.14
CA ALA A 64 11.67 20.17 -7.29
C ALA A 64 10.91 20.03 -5.96
N LEU A 65 11.63 19.74 -4.87
CA LEU A 65 11.05 19.51 -3.54
C LEU A 65 11.03 20.77 -2.65
N ARG A 66 11.69 21.84 -3.07
CA ARG A 66 11.72 23.09 -2.29
C ARG A 66 10.31 23.68 -2.13
N GLY A 67 9.95 24.00 -0.89
CA GLY A 67 8.64 24.55 -0.54
C GLY A 67 7.51 23.51 -0.49
N GLN A 68 7.82 22.21 -0.61
CA GLN A 68 6.86 21.14 -0.36
C GLN A 68 6.79 20.83 1.14
N ASP A 69 5.57 20.60 1.65
CA ASP A 69 5.35 20.22 3.05
C ASP A 69 5.49 18.72 3.24
N VAL A 70 5.07 17.96 2.22
CA VAL A 70 5.02 16.50 2.21
C VAL A 70 5.57 15.95 0.91
N LEU A 71 6.34 14.86 1.01
CA LEU A 71 6.73 13.99 -0.11
C LEU A 71 6.02 12.63 0.02
N VAL A 72 5.18 12.29 -0.94
CA VAL A 72 4.53 10.98 -1.06
C VAL A 72 5.26 10.16 -2.12
N ILE A 73 5.76 8.99 -1.75
CA ILE A 73 6.53 8.12 -2.66
C ILE A 73 5.70 6.88 -3.00
N THR A 74 5.31 6.74 -4.28
CA THR A 74 4.57 5.59 -4.82
C THR A 74 5.28 5.02 -6.05
N MET A 75 6.53 4.60 -5.83
CA MET A 75 7.39 4.10 -6.89
C MET A 75 7.04 2.67 -7.28
N SER A 76 7.21 2.35 -8.56
CA SER A 76 7.15 0.97 -9.05
C SER A 76 8.22 0.10 -8.36
N VAL A 77 7.89 -1.19 -8.15
CA VAL A 77 8.86 -2.20 -7.69
C VAL A 77 10.04 -2.40 -8.65
N LYS A 78 9.90 -1.97 -9.91
CA LYS A 78 10.96 -1.98 -10.94
C LYS A 78 11.88 -0.76 -10.89
N ALA A 79 11.58 0.24 -10.04
CA ALA A 79 12.43 1.42 -9.89
C ALA A 79 13.79 1.03 -9.26
N PRO A 80 14.89 1.71 -9.64
CA PRO A 80 16.17 1.50 -8.98
C PRO A 80 16.04 1.69 -7.47
N LYS A 81 16.64 0.79 -6.68
CA LYS A 81 16.52 0.79 -5.20
C LYS A 81 17.05 2.09 -4.58
N GLU A 82 18.04 2.67 -5.19
CA GLU A 82 18.71 3.91 -4.75
C GLU A 82 17.83 5.14 -4.92
N SER A 83 16.84 5.09 -5.84
CA SER A 83 16.00 6.26 -6.18
C SER A 83 15.19 6.78 -4.99
N GLN A 84 14.74 5.89 -4.10
CA GLN A 84 14.02 6.32 -2.91
C GLN A 84 14.95 7.03 -1.91
N ILE A 85 16.17 6.55 -1.73
CA ILE A 85 17.17 7.17 -0.86
C ILE A 85 17.55 8.56 -1.40
N GLN A 86 17.76 8.68 -2.71
CA GLN A 86 18.05 9.97 -3.36
C GLN A 86 16.92 10.99 -3.16
N LEU A 87 15.67 10.55 -3.22
CA LEU A 87 14.49 11.39 -2.94
C LEU A 87 14.46 11.84 -1.47
N ILE A 88 14.77 10.95 -0.53
CA ILE A 88 14.81 11.24 0.91
C ILE A 88 15.91 12.26 1.21
N ASP A 89 17.09 12.06 0.65
CA ASP A 89 18.21 13.01 0.81
C ASP A 89 17.84 14.39 0.26
N ALA A 90 17.26 14.44 -0.93
CA ALA A 90 16.81 15.69 -1.53
C ALA A 90 15.68 16.35 -0.75
N ALA A 91 14.75 15.57 -0.17
CA ALA A 91 13.68 16.07 0.67
C ALA A 91 14.23 16.72 1.95
N ALA A 92 15.22 16.08 2.59
CA ALA A 92 15.88 16.63 3.75
C ALA A 92 16.59 17.96 3.42
N ASP A 93 17.35 18.00 2.33
CA ASP A 93 18.07 19.21 1.89
C ASP A 93 17.11 20.33 1.41
N ALA A 94 15.93 19.98 0.94
CA ALA A 94 14.86 20.92 0.59
C ALA A 94 14.02 21.40 1.80
N GLY A 95 14.17 20.77 2.97
CA GLY A 95 13.43 21.09 4.18
C GLY A 95 12.01 20.53 4.22
N VAL A 96 11.73 19.45 3.48
CA VAL A 96 10.41 18.77 3.47
C VAL A 96 10.17 18.13 4.84
N ARG A 97 9.08 18.51 5.49
CA ARG A 97 8.84 18.07 6.88
C ARG A 97 8.29 16.65 6.98
N TRP A 98 7.50 16.19 6.03
CA TRP A 98 6.82 14.90 6.11
C TRP A 98 7.13 14.02 4.89
N ILE A 99 7.37 12.74 5.14
CA ILE A 99 7.56 11.75 4.08
C ILE A 99 6.59 10.57 4.31
N LEU A 100 5.80 10.24 3.30
CA LEU A 100 5.13 8.95 3.19
C LEU A 100 6.02 8.07 2.30
N PRO A 101 6.83 7.17 2.90
CA PRO A 101 7.75 6.34 2.13
C PRO A 101 7.00 5.32 1.28
N ASN A 102 7.69 4.64 0.37
CA ASN A 102 7.10 3.62 -0.50
C ASN A 102 6.78 2.32 0.29
N GLU A 103 5.94 2.46 1.32
CA GLU A 103 5.56 1.41 2.27
C GLU A 103 4.04 1.22 2.31
N TRP A 104 3.45 0.77 1.20
CA TRP A 104 2.01 0.59 1.02
C TRP A 104 1.67 -0.90 1.13
N GLY A 105 1.35 -1.41 2.32
CA GLY A 105 1.06 -2.85 2.46
C GLY A 105 1.03 -3.37 3.89
N LEU A 106 1.77 -4.46 4.14
CA LEU A 106 1.75 -5.23 5.39
C LEU A 106 2.24 -4.45 6.61
N ASP A 107 1.86 -4.91 7.81
CA ASP A 107 2.34 -4.33 9.08
C ASP A 107 3.84 -4.57 9.29
N LYS A 108 4.63 -3.55 8.98
CA LYS A 108 6.09 -3.59 9.14
C LYS A 108 6.56 -3.15 10.54
N ALA A 109 5.64 -2.75 11.42
CA ALA A 109 5.92 -2.62 12.85
C ALA A 109 6.00 -3.98 13.55
N ASN A 110 5.37 -5.01 12.99
CA ASN A 110 5.58 -6.40 13.39
C ASN A 110 6.84 -6.92 12.65
N GLU A 111 8.01 -6.66 13.18
CA GLU A 111 9.29 -7.00 12.53
C GLU A 111 9.43 -8.48 12.20
N PRO A 112 9.12 -9.45 13.10
CA PRO A 112 9.18 -10.86 12.77
C PRO A 112 8.28 -11.24 11.58
N PHE A 113 7.09 -10.66 11.50
CA PHE A 113 6.18 -10.85 10.37
C PHE A 113 6.73 -10.22 9.09
N ALA A 114 7.17 -8.99 9.16
CA ALA A 114 7.70 -8.25 8.00
C ALA A 114 8.96 -8.94 7.42
N ASP A 115 9.82 -9.48 8.28
CA ASP A 115 11.03 -10.22 7.87
C ASP A 115 10.64 -11.55 7.20
N ALA A 116 9.72 -12.31 7.80
CA ALA A 116 9.21 -13.53 7.22
C ALA A 116 8.45 -13.28 5.89
N ALA A 117 7.79 -12.13 5.75
CA ALA A 117 7.17 -11.68 4.50
C ALA A 117 8.16 -11.07 3.49
N LEU A 118 9.47 -11.10 3.80
CA LEU A 118 10.58 -10.65 2.94
C LEU A 118 10.61 -9.13 2.66
N LEU A 119 9.89 -8.32 3.44
CA LEU A 119 9.75 -6.88 3.25
C LEU A 119 10.38 -6.03 4.38
N GLY A 120 10.73 -6.66 5.52
CA GLY A 120 11.16 -5.95 6.72
C GLY A 120 12.49 -5.17 6.57
N PRO A 121 13.60 -5.83 6.23
CA PRO A 121 14.91 -5.18 6.24
C PRO A 121 15.02 -3.97 5.30
N PRO A 122 14.53 -4.00 4.04
CA PRO A 122 14.59 -2.84 3.16
C PRO A 122 13.79 -1.65 3.71
N SER A 123 12.61 -1.92 4.28
CA SER A 123 11.75 -0.87 4.82
C SER A 123 12.36 -0.22 6.07
N ARG A 124 12.92 -1.01 7.00
CA ARG A 124 13.65 -0.49 8.16
C ARG A 124 14.81 0.41 7.74
N ALA A 125 15.60 -0.01 6.76
CA ALA A 125 16.71 0.80 6.26
C ALA A 125 16.25 2.16 5.75
N VAL A 126 15.11 2.22 5.04
CA VAL A 126 14.53 3.48 4.55
C VAL A 126 14.10 4.39 5.70
N ARG A 127 13.37 3.85 6.69
CA ARG A 127 12.92 4.65 7.84
C ARG A 127 14.08 5.16 8.68
N ASN A 128 15.05 4.30 8.99
CA ASN A 128 16.25 4.70 9.70
C ASN A 128 16.98 5.83 8.98
N HIS A 129 17.11 5.75 7.65
CA HIS A 129 17.74 6.79 6.86
C HIS A 129 16.99 8.13 6.96
N ILE A 130 15.64 8.13 6.93
CA ILE A 130 14.86 9.36 7.14
C ILE A 130 15.14 9.95 8.52
N GLU A 131 15.15 9.12 9.56
CA GLU A 131 15.40 9.55 10.94
C GLU A 131 16.85 10.05 11.14
N GLU A 132 17.84 9.39 10.55
CA GLU A 132 19.26 9.80 10.57
C GLU A 132 19.49 11.16 9.91
N ARG A 133 18.73 11.50 8.86
CA ARG A 133 18.77 12.84 8.25
C ARG A 133 18.25 13.93 9.19
N GLY A 134 17.39 13.62 10.15
CA GLY A 134 16.94 14.50 11.23
C GLY A 134 16.09 15.71 10.82
N VAL A 135 15.59 15.75 9.58
CA VAL A 135 14.80 16.88 9.03
C VAL A 135 13.34 16.49 8.87
N SER A 136 13.10 15.31 8.27
CA SER A 136 11.76 14.82 7.95
C SER A 136 11.28 13.81 8.99
N ASP A 137 9.98 13.82 9.26
CA ASP A 137 9.29 12.73 9.94
C ASP A 137 8.61 11.83 8.90
N TRP A 138 8.54 10.52 9.14
CA TRP A 138 7.84 9.61 8.24
C TRP A 138 6.49 9.18 8.80
N VAL A 139 5.56 8.81 7.87
CA VAL A 139 4.31 8.12 8.18
C VAL A 139 4.20 6.94 7.23
N GLY A 140 4.27 5.71 7.77
CA GLY A 140 4.03 4.49 6.99
C GLY A 140 2.53 4.20 6.91
N VAL A 141 2.05 3.70 5.78
CA VAL A 141 0.63 3.33 5.59
C VAL A 141 0.50 1.82 5.54
N VAL A 142 -0.03 1.25 6.63
CA VAL A 142 -0.39 -0.17 6.70
C VAL A 142 -1.81 -0.35 6.20
N CYS A 143 -1.95 -0.98 5.05
CA CYS A 143 -3.22 -1.20 4.38
C CYS A 143 -3.46 -2.68 4.01
N GLY A 144 -2.57 -3.58 4.40
CA GLY A 144 -2.59 -4.96 3.95
C GLY A 144 -2.37 -5.08 2.44
N PHE A 145 -2.75 -6.19 1.86
CA PHE A 145 -2.81 -6.33 0.41
C PHE A 145 -3.99 -5.54 -0.17
N TRP A 146 -3.85 -5.12 -1.43
CA TRP A 146 -4.94 -4.45 -2.13
C TRP A 146 -5.93 -5.49 -2.66
N TYR A 147 -7.14 -5.47 -2.15
CA TYR A 147 -8.16 -6.47 -2.41
C TYR A 147 -8.49 -6.62 -3.90
N ASP A 148 -8.78 -5.49 -4.54
CA ASP A 148 -9.13 -5.39 -5.95
C ASP A 148 -7.97 -5.71 -6.92
N PHE A 149 -6.74 -5.79 -6.41
CA PHE A 149 -5.57 -6.26 -7.16
C PHE A 149 -5.24 -7.72 -6.85
N SER A 150 -5.40 -8.13 -5.61
CA SER A 150 -4.91 -9.43 -5.14
C SER A 150 -5.86 -10.56 -5.48
N LEU A 151 -7.18 -10.33 -5.37
CA LEU A 151 -8.17 -11.36 -5.57
C LEU A 151 -8.24 -11.82 -7.05
N GLY A 152 -8.23 -10.89 -8.00
CA GLY A 152 -8.27 -11.18 -9.43
C GLY A 152 -6.92 -11.54 -10.05
N GLY A 153 -5.88 -11.60 -9.25
CA GLY A 153 -4.53 -11.86 -9.72
C GLY A 153 -4.18 -13.33 -9.82
N SER A 154 -2.86 -13.62 -9.86
CA SER A 154 -2.34 -14.99 -9.90
C SER A 154 -2.82 -15.82 -8.68
N PRO A 155 -3.10 -17.13 -8.85
CA PRO A 155 -3.42 -18.04 -7.74
C PRO A 155 -2.37 -18.05 -6.62
N ALA A 156 -1.13 -17.67 -6.90
CA ALA A 156 -0.08 -17.50 -5.88
C ALA A 156 -0.37 -16.41 -4.84
N ARG A 157 -1.41 -15.57 -5.05
CA ARG A 157 -1.86 -14.52 -4.11
C ARG A 157 -2.86 -15.08 -3.11
N TYR A 158 -4.14 -14.98 -3.41
CA TYR A 158 -5.22 -15.42 -2.52
C TYR A 158 -5.72 -16.84 -2.82
N GLY A 159 -5.05 -17.58 -3.72
CA GLY A 159 -5.40 -18.97 -4.03
C GLY A 159 -6.47 -19.13 -5.11
N PHE A 160 -7.03 -18.06 -5.69
CA PHE A 160 -8.11 -18.12 -6.67
C PHE A 160 -7.60 -18.22 -8.10
N ASP A 161 -8.16 -19.15 -8.88
CA ASP A 161 -8.07 -19.20 -10.34
C ASP A 161 -9.47 -19.10 -10.96
N PHE A 162 -9.75 -17.95 -11.54
CA PHE A 162 -11.06 -17.69 -12.16
C PHE A 162 -11.23 -18.35 -13.52
N ASN A 163 -10.15 -18.74 -14.23
CA ASN A 163 -10.24 -19.43 -15.48
C ASN A 163 -10.71 -20.88 -15.28
N ASP A 164 -10.14 -21.53 -14.26
CA ASP A 164 -10.42 -22.92 -13.94
C ASP A 164 -11.52 -23.08 -12.88
N ARG A 165 -12.03 -21.96 -12.34
CA ARG A 165 -12.94 -21.94 -11.19
C ARG A 165 -12.40 -22.82 -10.07
N SER A 166 -11.19 -22.53 -9.63
CA SER A 166 -10.57 -23.26 -8.55
C SER A 166 -10.08 -22.32 -7.44
N VAL A 167 -10.05 -22.84 -6.22
CA VAL A 167 -9.48 -22.14 -5.08
C VAL A 167 -8.62 -23.10 -4.26
N LEU A 168 -7.44 -22.63 -3.91
CA LEU A 168 -6.53 -23.26 -2.95
C LEU A 168 -6.65 -22.53 -1.61
N PHE A 169 -7.30 -23.16 -0.65
CA PHE A 169 -7.31 -22.66 0.72
C PHE A 169 -6.00 -23.00 1.43
N PHE A 170 -5.45 -22.01 2.09
CA PHE A 170 -4.32 -22.17 3.00
C PHE A 170 -4.90 -22.69 4.33
N ASP A 171 -4.44 -23.85 4.77
CA ASP A 171 -5.04 -24.61 5.86
C ASP A 171 -6.53 -24.87 5.59
N ASN A 172 -7.40 -24.36 6.45
CA ASN A 172 -8.85 -24.48 6.29
C ASN A 172 -9.50 -23.25 5.62
N GLY A 173 -8.72 -22.22 5.22
CA GLY A 173 -9.20 -21.01 4.57
C GLY A 173 -9.99 -20.05 5.47
N THR A 174 -9.91 -20.20 6.79
CA THR A 174 -10.72 -19.40 7.75
C THR A 174 -9.93 -18.29 8.44
N GLN A 175 -8.60 -18.20 8.25
CA GLN A 175 -7.80 -17.13 8.85
C GLN A 175 -8.16 -15.78 8.21
N PRO A 176 -8.70 -14.82 8.97
CA PRO A 176 -8.98 -13.49 8.43
C PRO A 176 -7.70 -12.65 8.36
N ILE A 177 -7.64 -11.82 7.34
CA ILE A 177 -6.62 -10.80 7.15
C ILE A 177 -7.27 -9.44 6.91
N ASN A 178 -6.58 -8.36 7.22
CA ASN A 178 -6.97 -7.03 6.76
C ASN A 178 -6.46 -6.78 5.34
N THR A 179 -7.34 -6.24 4.51
CA THR A 179 -7.06 -5.90 3.12
C THR A 179 -7.81 -4.61 2.76
N THR A 180 -7.26 -3.83 1.83
CA THR A 180 -7.77 -2.49 1.52
C THR A 180 -7.91 -2.32 0.00
N THR A 181 -8.90 -1.58 -0.44
CA THR A 181 -9.07 -1.22 -1.85
C THR A 181 -8.16 -0.06 -2.22
N PHE A 182 -7.83 0.08 -3.50
CA PHE A 182 -7.05 1.24 -3.96
C PHE A 182 -7.75 2.58 -3.66
N PRO A 183 -9.07 2.73 -3.91
CA PRO A 183 -9.77 3.96 -3.57
C PRO A 183 -9.68 4.32 -2.09
N GLN A 184 -9.77 3.31 -1.19
CA GLN A 184 -9.70 3.56 0.25
C GLN A 184 -8.32 4.06 0.69
N VAL A 185 -7.23 3.54 0.08
CA VAL A 185 -5.88 4.07 0.32
C VAL A 185 -5.80 5.54 -0.09
N GLY A 186 -6.34 5.89 -1.26
CA GLY A 186 -6.38 7.30 -1.72
C GLY A 186 -7.11 8.20 -0.73
N ARG A 187 -8.32 7.79 -0.28
CA ARG A 187 -9.11 8.53 0.72
C ARG A 187 -8.35 8.70 2.03
N ALA A 188 -7.73 7.61 2.52
CA ALA A 188 -6.98 7.63 3.77
C ALA A 188 -5.83 8.63 3.74
N VAL A 189 -5.05 8.65 2.66
CA VAL A 189 -3.95 9.62 2.49
C VAL A 189 -4.48 11.05 2.41
N ALA A 190 -5.54 11.31 1.65
CA ALA A 190 -6.14 12.64 1.57
C ALA A 190 -6.64 13.11 2.95
N ARG A 191 -7.33 12.23 3.71
CA ARG A 191 -7.81 12.54 5.06
C ARG A 191 -6.68 12.72 6.07
N LEU A 192 -5.61 11.93 5.98
CA LEU A 192 -4.41 12.08 6.80
C LEU A 192 -3.77 13.47 6.59
N LEU A 193 -3.60 13.89 5.34
CA LEU A 193 -2.98 15.17 5.01
C LEU A 193 -3.89 16.36 5.29
N ASP A 194 -5.20 16.15 5.43
CA ASP A 194 -6.17 17.16 5.90
C ASP A 194 -6.05 17.45 7.40
N LEU A 195 -5.43 16.58 8.19
CA LEU A 195 -5.25 16.80 9.63
C LEU A 195 -4.35 18.01 9.89
N PRO A 196 -4.53 18.70 11.04
CA PRO A 196 -3.56 19.69 11.49
C PRO A 196 -2.15 19.08 11.61
N THR A 197 -1.12 19.82 11.22
CA THR A 197 0.27 19.32 11.28
C THR A 197 0.83 19.21 12.67
N THR A 198 0.24 19.90 13.64
CA THR A 198 0.67 19.91 15.04
C THR A 198 -0.50 19.58 15.97
N LYS A 199 -0.19 18.98 17.13
CA LYS A 199 -1.19 18.70 18.15
C LYS A 199 -1.95 19.98 18.51
N GLY A 200 -3.28 19.86 18.49
CA GLY A 200 -4.20 20.93 18.83
C GLY A 200 -4.76 20.76 20.26
N LYS A 201 -6.05 21.10 20.42
CA LYS A 201 -6.79 20.85 21.66
C LYS A 201 -6.89 19.35 21.93
N GLU A 202 -6.97 19.00 23.21
CA GLU A 202 -7.16 17.61 23.65
C GLU A 202 -8.33 16.93 22.90
N GLY A 203 -8.09 15.71 22.40
CA GLY A 203 -9.07 14.92 21.63
C GLY A 203 -9.11 15.19 20.10
N MET A 204 -8.33 16.14 19.58
CA MET A 204 -8.23 16.37 18.13
C MET A 204 -7.00 15.68 17.56
N ALA A 205 -7.23 14.78 16.59
CA ALA A 205 -6.15 14.14 15.86
C ALA A 205 -5.33 15.12 15.02
N SER A 206 -4.05 14.84 14.88
CA SER A 206 -3.10 15.63 14.11
C SER A 206 -2.14 14.73 13.34
N LEU A 207 -1.52 15.23 12.29
CA LEU A 207 -0.47 14.52 11.55
C LEU A 207 0.72 14.18 12.49
N ALA A 208 0.97 15.01 13.50
CA ALA A 208 2.02 14.79 14.49
C ALA A 208 1.79 13.56 15.40
N ASP A 209 0.57 13.02 15.46
CA ASP A 209 0.30 11.78 16.21
C ASP A 209 0.83 10.55 15.47
N PHE A 210 1.09 10.68 14.18
CA PHE A 210 1.66 9.63 13.31
C PHE A 210 3.15 9.82 13.05
N ARG A 211 3.83 10.73 13.77
CA ARG A 211 5.26 11.00 13.58
C ARG A 211 6.09 9.75 13.82
N ASN A 212 6.89 9.36 12.81
CA ASN A 212 7.75 8.17 12.82
C ASN A 212 6.98 6.92 13.26
N ASN A 213 5.76 6.78 12.73
CA ASN A 213 4.84 5.73 13.10
C ASN A 213 3.93 5.36 11.91
N TYR A 214 3.01 4.44 12.16
CA TYR A 214 2.13 3.88 11.15
C TYR A 214 0.69 4.35 11.29
N LEU A 215 0.08 4.59 10.12
CA LEU A 215 -1.36 4.69 9.93
C LEU A 215 -1.90 3.31 9.53
N TYR A 216 -2.84 2.76 10.30
CA TYR A 216 -3.49 1.47 10.02
C TYR A 216 -4.87 1.68 9.44
N ILE A 217 -5.11 1.19 8.22
CA ILE A 217 -6.39 1.27 7.54
C ILE A 217 -6.78 -0.07 6.91
N SER A 218 -8.07 -0.34 6.79
CA SER A 218 -8.57 -1.55 6.14
C SER A 218 -9.95 -1.30 5.52
N SER A 219 -10.22 -1.86 4.35
CA SER A 219 -11.57 -1.95 3.80
C SER A 219 -12.30 -3.16 4.36
N PHE A 220 -11.60 -4.30 4.41
CA PHE A 220 -12.17 -5.58 4.80
C PHE A 220 -11.25 -6.33 5.76
N CYS A 221 -11.85 -7.07 6.71
CA CYS A 221 -11.19 -8.09 7.50
C CYS A 221 -11.85 -9.42 7.12
N VAL A 222 -11.21 -10.20 6.24
CA VAL A 222 -11.83 -11.35 5.57
C VAL A 222 -10.87 -12.52 5.43
N SER A 223 -11.41 -13.73 5.52
CA SER A 223 -10.74 -15.00 5.21
C SER A 223 -10.90 -15.35 3.72
N GLN A 224 -10.17 -16.35 3.25
CA GLN A 224 -10.36 -16.88 1.89
C GLN A 224 -11.77 -17.44 1.69
N LYS A 225 -12.43 -17.99 2.73
CA LYS A 225 -13.83 -18.44 2.65
C LYS A 225 -14.77 -17.27 2.46
N ASP A 226 -14.61 -16.18 3.21
CA ASP A 226 -15.43 -14.97 3.05
C ASP A 226 -15.25 -14.37 1.64
N MET A 227 -14.02 -14.40 1.10
CA MET A 227 -13.73 -13.99 -0.27
C MET A 227 -14.46 -14.89 -1.28
N LEU A 228 -14.43 -16.22 -1.09
CA LEU A 228 -15.15 -17.16 -1.97
C LEU A 228 -16.65 -16.94 -1.90
N GLU A 229 -17.23 -16.69 -0.74
CA GLU A 229 -18.67 -16.37 -0.61
C GLU A 229 -19.04 -15.14 -1.43
N SER A 230 -18.22 -14.08 -1.40
CA SER A 230 -18.41 -12.91 -2.26
C SER A 230 -18.28 -13.28 -3.74
N VAL A 231 -17.28 -14.07 -4.10
CA VAL A 231 -17.10 -14.55 -5.49
C VAL A 231 -18.32 -15.31 -5.98
N LEU A 232 -18.86 -16.24 -5.19
CA LEU A 232 -20.07 -17.00 -5.55
C LEU A 232 -21.26 -16.08 -5.81
N ARG A 233 -21.48 -15.08 -4.93
CA ARG A 233 -22.58 -14.11 -5.11
C ARG A 233 -22.43 -13.28 -6.39
N VAL A 234 -21.22 -12.77 -6.66
CA VAL A 234 -21.02 -11.84 -7.79
C VAL A 234 -20.92 -12.52 -9.16
N THR A 235 -20.59 -13.82 -9.16
CA THR A 235 -20.50 -14.64 -10.40
C THR A 235 -21.74 -15.47 -10.65
N ASP A 236 -22.73 -15.42 -9.75
CA ASP A 236 -23.93 -16.27 -9.77
C ASP A 236 -23.58 -17.77 -9.92
N THR A 237 -22.56 -18.21 -9.16
CA THR A 237 -22.10 -19.60 -9.11
C THR A 237 -22.31 -20.20 -7.74
N ARG A 238 -22.25 -21.53 -7.62
CA ARG A 238 -22.36 -22.27 -6.38
C ARG A 238 -21.05 -22.93 -6.01
N MET A 239 -20.91 -23.37 -4.77
CA MET A 239 -19.71 -24.06 -4.27
C MET A 239 -19.34 -25.26 -5.15
N ASP A 240 -20.34 -26.03 -5.62
CA ASP A 240 -20.12 -27.21 -6.48
C ASP A 240 -19.56 -26.87 -7.88
N ASP A 241 -19.62 -25.59 -8.28
CA ASP A 241 -19.04 -25.13 -9.55
C ASP A 241 -17.53 -24.83 -9.42
N TRP A 242 -16.97 -24.95 -8.20
CA TRP A 242 -15.58 -24.61 -7.89
C TRP A 242 -14.80 -25.85 -7.41
N ALA A 243 -13.60 -26.04 -7.96
CA ALA A 243 -12.66 -27.04 -7.48
C ALA A 243 -11.92 -26.49 -6.23
N VAL A 244 -12.30 -26.97 -5.05
CA VAL A 244 -11.70 -26.54 -3.77
C VAL A 244 -10.60 -27.52 -3.35
N ARG A 245 -9.42 -26.97 -3.06
CA ARG A 245 -8.27 -27.70 -2.52
C ARG A 245 -7.80 -27.07 -1.22
N HIS A 246 -7.08 -27.83 -0.41
CA HIS A 246 -6.50 -27.39 0.86
C HIS A 246 -5.04 -27.80 0.92
N GLU A 247 -4.16 -26.90 1.32
CA GLU A 247 -2.76 -27.21 1.58
C GLU A 247 -2.29 -26.50 2.84
N ASP A 248 -1.35 -27.12 3.54
CA ASP A 248 -0.74 -26.56 4.76
C ASP A 248 -0.01 -25.25 4.45
N SER A 249 -0.32 -24.21 5.19
CA SER A 249 0.24 -22.88 4.95
C SER A 249 1.75 -22.82 5.18
N ALA A 250 2.29 -23.57 6.16
CA ALA A 250 3.72 -23.60 6.41
C ALA A 250 4.48 -24.33 5.29
N GLU A 251 3.89 -25.40 4.73
CA GLU A 251 4.47 -26.11 3.58
C GLU A 251 4.46 -25.25 2.31
N LEU A 252 3.34 -24.57 2.02
CA LEU A 252 3.23 -23.62 0.90
C LEU A 252 4.23 -22.47 1.01
N TYR A 253 4.40 -21.94 2.21
CA TYR A 253 5.39 -20.90 2.48
C TYR A 253 6.81 -21.40 2.21
N ALA A 254 7.16 -22.58 2.75
CA ALA A 254 8.46 -23.20 2.52
C ALA A 254 8.71 -23.51 1.03
N GLN A 255 7.68 -23.94 0.30
CA GLN A 255 7.74 -24.14 -1.15
C GLN A 255 8.05 -22.83 -1.87
N GLY A 256 7.33 -21.74 -1.54
CA GLY A 256 7.58 -20.41 -2.11
C GLY A 256 9.02 -19.94 -1.91
N LEU A 257 9.58 -20.15 -0.71
CA LEU A 257 10.99 -19.83 -0.43
C LEU A 257 11.97 -20.69 -1.26
N ARG A 258 11.68 -21.96 -1.51
CA ARG A 258 12.49 -22.81 -2.40
C ARG A 258 12.45 -22.30 -3.84
N MET A 259 11.26 -22.07 -4.38
CA MET A 259 11.06 -21.51 -5.73
C MET A 259 11.82 -20.19 -5.93
N MET A 260 11.79 -19.32 -4.91
CA MET A 260 12.52 -18.06 -4.95
C MET A 260 14.05 -18.26 -5.03
N LYS A 261 14.59 -19.23 -4.27
CA LYS A 261 16.03 -19.58 -4.33
C LYS A 261 16.45 -20.13 -5.69
N GLU A 262 15.52 -20.75 -6.40
CA GLU A 262 15.70 -21.25 -7.78
C GLU A 262 15.52 -20.15 -8.85
N GLY A 263 15.31 -18.90 -8.43
CA GLY A 263 15.13 -17.75 -9.33
C GLY A 263 13.69 -17.57 -9.83
N ASN A 264 12.73 -18.35 -9.36
CA ASN A 264 11.33 -18.21 -9.73
C ASN A 264 10.64 -17.16 -8.83
N MET A 265 10.36 -15.98 -9.39
CA MET A 265 9.74 -14.87 -8.67
C MET A 265 8.28 -15.14 -8.23
N VAL A 266 7.59 -16.12 -8.81
CA VAL A 266 6.27 -16.55 -8.30
C VAL A 266 6.40 -17.06 -6.87
N GLY A 267 7.51 -17.70 -6.51
CA GLY A 267 7.80 -18.15 -5.15
C GLY A 267 7.85 -17.00 -4.14
N PHE A 268 8.37 -15.83 -4.54
CA PHE A 268 8.35 -14.63 -3.68
C PHE A 268 6.89 -14.19 -3.39
N ILE A 269 6.05 -14.13 -4.43
CA ILE A 269 4.64 -13.76 -4.29
C ILE A 269 3.94 -14.77 -3.37
N GLN A 270 4.08 -16.06 -3.64
CA GLN A 270 3.47 -17.13 -2.85
C GLN A 270 3.89 -17.05 -1.38
N ALA A 271 5.18 -16.97 -1.10
CA ALA A 271 5.67 -16.91 0.28
C ALA A 271 5.11 -15.68 1.03
N MET A 272 5.13 -14.51 0.41
CA MET A 272 4.65 -13.26 1.02
C MET A 272 3.14 -13.34 1.33
N TYR A 273 2.33 -13.81 0.37
CA TYR A 273 0.88 -13.90 0.56
C TYR A 273 0.50 -14.99 1.56
N VAL A 274 1.02 -16.20 1.42
CA VAL A 274 0.71 -17.32 2.32
C VAL A 274 1.11 -16.99 3.76
N ARG A 275 2.28 -16.33 3.97
CA ARG A 275 2.73 -15.94 5.31
C ARG A 275 1.72 -15.03 6.03
N THR A 276 0.98 -14.22 5.28
CA THR A 276 -0.02 -13.31 5.84
C THR A 276 -1.25 -14.04 6.38
N PHE A 277 -1.55 -15.23 5.85
CA PHE A 277 -2.65 -16.08 6.31
C PHE A 277 -2.25 -17.12 7.37
N PHE A 278 -1.07 -17.03 7.95
CA PHE A 278 -0.71 -17.93 9.06
C PHE A 278 -1.69 -17.75 10.22
N PRO A 279 -2.05 -18.87 10.93
CA PRO A 279 -3.07 -18.84 11.98
C PRO A 279 -2.57 -18.23 13.29
N ASN A 280 -2.00 -17.02 13.20
CA ASN A 280 -1.40 -16.28 14.31
C ASN A 280 -1.81 -14.79 14.34
N ASP A 281 -2.78 -14.40 13.53
CA ASP A 281 -3.31 -13.05 13.41
C ASP A 281 -2.30 -11.96 12.96
N ASP A 282 -1.12 -12.31 12.46
CA ASP A 282 -0.16 -11.32 11.94
C ASP A 282 -0.74 -10.49 10.78
N GLY A 283 -1.55 -11.12 9.92
CA GLY A 283 -2.27 -10.43 8.83
C GLY A 283 -3.51 -9.68 9.28
N ASN A 284 -3.99 -9.90 10.52
CA ASN A 284 -5.18 -9.27 11.10
C ASN A 284 -4.78 -8.11 12.02
N PHE A 285 -4.10 -7.10 11.45
CA PHE A 285 -3.62 -5.96 12.22
C PHE A 285 -4.75 -5.10 12.81
N GLY A 286 -5.96 -5.15 12.27
CA GLY A 286 -7.12 -4.50 12.88
C GLY A 286 -7.41 -5.04 14.28
N LYS A 287 -7.20 -6.34 14.51
CA LYS A 287 -7.32 -6.98 15.82
C LYS A 287 -6.12 -6.67 16.74
N THR A 288 -4.92 -6.66 16.20
CA THR A 288 -3.68 -6.56 16.98
C THR A 288 -3.19 -5.14 17.23
N ARG A 289 -3.55 -4.18 16.36
CA ARG A 289 -3.13 -2.77 16.39
C ARG A 289 -4.30 -1.78 16.48
N GLY A 290 -5.50 -2.19 16.04
CA GLY A 290 -6.61 -1.29 15.79
C GLY A 290 -6.52 -0.60 14.42
N LEU A 291 -7.59 0.11 14.06
CA LEU A 291 -7.69 0.82 12.78
C LEU A 291 -7.96 2.31 13.02
N HIS A 292 -7.46 3.14 12.12
CA HIS A 292 -7.70 4.59 12.10
C HIS A 292 -8.83 4.99 11.13
N ASN A 293 -9.63 4.01 10.66
CA ASN A 293 -10.72 4.26 9.71
C ASN A 293 -11.74 5.28 10.24
N GLU A 294 -12.20 5.11 11.48
CA GLU A 294 -13.15 6.01 12.11
C GLU A 294 -12.57 7.41 12.32
N LEU A 295 -11.33 7.49 12.80
CA LEU A 295 -10.60 8.75 13.00
C LEU A 295 -10.52 9.56 11.70
N LEU A 296 -10.31 8.88 10.57
CA LEU A 296 -10.23 9.51 9.24
C LEU A 296 -11.60 9.66 8.56
N GLY A 297 -12.69 9.19 9.17
CA GLY A 297 -14.01 9.20 8.57
C GLY A 297 -14.07 8.44 7.23
N LEU A 298 -13.38 7.29 7.16
CA LEU A 298 -13.37 6.46 5.97
C LEU A 298 -14.71 5.73 5.82
N PRO A 299 -15.28 5.65 4.61
CA PRO A 299 -16.53 4.94 4.38
C PRO A 299 -16.34 3.43 4.55
N VAL A 300 -17.41 2.75 4.94
CA VAL A 300 -17.53 1.30 4.80
C VAL A 300 -17.76 1.00 3.32
N GLU A 301 -17.02 0.04 2.79
CA GLU A 301 -17.10 -0.37 1.39
C GLU A 301 -17.83 -1.71 1.25
N ASP A 302 -18.44 -1.95 0.08
CA ASP A 302 -19.11 -3.21 -0.26
C ASP A 302 -18.09 -4.18 -0.88
N ILE A 303 -17.86 -5.31 -0.24
CA ILE A 303 -16.94 -6.33 -0.72
C ILE A 303 -17.34 -6.88 -2.10
N ASP A 304 -18.63 -7.02 -2.37
CA ASP A 304 -19.12 -7.57 -3.64
C ASP A 304 -18.85 -6.62 -4.81
N GLU A 305 -18.88 -5.30 -4.59
CA GLU A 305 -18.46 -4.32 -5.57
C GLU A 305 -16.99 -4.53 -5.97
N PHE A 306 -16.11 -4.62 -4.99
CA PHE A 306 -14.69 -4.76 -5.24
C PHE A 306 -14.29 -6.17 -5.70
N THR A 307 -15.05 -7.19 -5.36
CA THR A 307 -14.90 -8.54 -5.94
C THR A 307 -15.21 -8.52 -7.45
N ARG A 308 -16.28 -7.84 -7.90
CA ARG A 308 -16.57 -7.67 -9.34
C ARG A 308 -15.42 -6.94 -10.05
N LEU A 309 -14.93 -5.86 -9.46
CA LEU A 309 -13.78 -5.12 -10.02
C LEU A 309 -12.54 -5.99 -10.11
N ALA A 310 -12.23 -6.78 -9.08
CA ALA A 310 -11.09 -7.69 -9.06
C ALA A 310 -11.15 -8.73 -10.19
N ILE A 311 -12.31 -9.37 -10.37
CA ILE A 311 -12.51 -10.41 -11.40
C ILE A 311 -12.40 -9.82 -12.82
N THR A 312 -12.86 -8.59 -13.03
CA THR A 312 -12.85 -7.94 -14.35
C THR A 312 -11.55 -7.22 -14.68
N ARG A 313 -10.65 -7.10 -13.71
CA ARG A 313 -9.38 -6.40 -13.89
C ARG A 313 -8.47 -7.15 -14.86
N LYS A 314 -8.06 -6.47 -15.94
CA LYS A 314 -7.20 -7.03 -16.99
C LYS A 314 -5.72 -6.67 -16.85
N ASP A 315 -5.33 -5.99 -15.76
CA ASP A 315 -4.04 -5.32 -15.66
C ASP A 315 -2.89 -6.20 -15.14
N ASP A 316 -3.11 -7.50 -14.92
CA ASP A 316 -2.10 -8.43 -14.43
C ASP A 316 -1.26 -9.03 -15.54
N LYS A 317 -0.40 -8.21 -16.11
CA LYS A 317 0.78 -8.65 -16.84
C LYS A 317 2.03 -8.41 -15.97
N TYR A 318 2.23 -9.25 -14.96
CA TYR A 318 3.50 -9.37 -14.24
C TYR A 318 4.10 -10.74 -14.43
#